data_edfedafb31d060293592e38d1f5d9b78
#
_entry.id   edfedafb31d060293592e38d1f5d9b78
#
_cell.length_a   1.000
_cell.length_b   1.000
_cell.length_c   1.000
_cell.angle_alpha   90.00
_cell.angle_beta   90.00
_cell.angle_gamma   90.00
#
_symmetry.space_group_name_H-M   'P 1'
#
loop_
_entity.id
_entity.type
_entity.pdbx_description
1 polymer ?
#
loop_
_entity_poly.entity_id
_entity_poly.type
_entity_poly.pdbx_seq_one_letter_code
_entity_poly.pdbx_strand_id
1 'polypeptide(L)'
;MRIILRSIVGFFAVIGFLIFALLIGGVALAIFAQEKPFEIENQPILEMEIDGALPESAASSPLAAFSDTDNSLPGMLAALDAARTDARIVGVFLRIGAQPLPMAQAQELRNALSAFRDVNKPVLAFSESYDDVGFGTGFYLAAAADEVWLQPSGEIGMTGLAIETPYVRELLDEVGILPEFGQRKDYKSFPDTFLRERSSQANKEALQSLAGSLVDQLATGIAESRDLSPASVRAAIDAAPLLATEAADRGLLDQNGYTDEAAA
;
A
#
# COMPACT_ATOMS: atom_id res chain seq x y z
N MET A 1 -44.44 -53.25 12.88
CA MET A 1 -44.28 -51.92 13.54
C MET A 1 -43.04 -51.81 14.42
N ARG A 2 -42.78 -52.74 15.34
CA ARG A 2 -41.58 -52.69 16.22
C ARG A 2 -40.23 -52.78 15.51
N ILE A 3 -40.11 -53.48 14.39
CA ILE A 3 -38.86 -53.63 13.61
C ILE A 3 -38.55 -52.32 12.88
N ILE A 4 -39.55 -51.71 12.24
CA ILE A 4 -39.37 -50.43 11.49
C ILE A 4 -38.93 -49.31 12.48
N LEU A 5 -39.55 -49.25 13.67
CA LEU A 5 -39.18 -48.25 14.66
C LEU A 5 -37.75 -48.43 15.16
N ARG A 6 -37.30 -49.69 15.35
CA ARG A 6 -35.90 -49.99 15.72
C ARG A 6 -34.89 -49.59 14.63
N SER A 7 -35.25 -49.80 13.36
CA SER A 7 -34.38 -49.38 12.23
C SER A 7 -34.29 -47.84 12.13
N ILE A 8 -35.40 -47.11 12.35
CA ILE A 8 -35.39 -45.65 12.34
C ILE A 8 -34.56 -45.09 13.50
N VAL A 9 -34.72 -45.63 14.70
CA VAL A 9 -33.92 -45.23 15.88
C VAL A 9 -32.44 -45.54 15.67
N GLY A 10 -32.11 -46.72 15.10
CA GLY A 10 -30.73 -47.09 14.76
C GLY A 10 -30.11 -46.13 13.74
N PHE A 11 -30.85 -45.73 12.71
CA PHE A 11 -30.41 -44.78 11.71
C PHE A 11 -30.08 -43.40 12.30
N PHE A 12 -30.98 -42.85 13.14
CA PHE A 12 -30.73 -41.58 13.82
C PHE A 12 -29.59 -41.68 14.86
N ALA A 13 -29.42 -42.81 15.53
CA ALA A 13 -28.28 -43.01 16.43
C ALA A 13 -26.94 -43.01 15.70
N VAL A 14 -26.86 -43.64 14.50
CA VAL A 14 -25.63 -43.60 13.67
C VAL A 14 -25.34 -42.22 13.18
N ILE A 15 -26.35 -41.47 12.70
CA ILE A 15 -26.15 -40.08 12.27
C ILE A 15 -25.71 -39.20 13.44
N GLY A 16 -26.36 -39.31 14.58
CA GLY A 16 -25.98 -38.58 15.79
C GLY A 16 -24.55 -38.87 16.22
N PHE A 17 -24.13 -40.16 16.17
CA PHE A 17 -22.76 -40.54 16.48
C PHE A 17 -21.75 -39.94 15.46
N LEU A 18 -22.06 -39.95 14.18
CA LEU A 18 -21.20 -39.35 13.12
C LEU A 18 -21.05 -37.84 13.31
N ILE A 19 -22.16 -37.13 13.61
CA ILE A 19 -22.10 -35.69 13.87
C ILE A 19 -21.29 -35.40 15.13
N PHE A 20 -21.47 -36.19 16.18
CA PHE A 20 -20.73 -36.04 17.43
C PHE A 20 -19.23 -36.33 17.25
N ALA A 21 -18.88 -37.36 16.49
CA ALA A 21 -17.49 -37.69 16.15
C ALA A 21 -16.84 -36.58 15.29
N LEU A 22 -17.59 -35.96 14.34
CA LEU A 22 -17.16 -34.85 13.56
C LEU A 22 -16.92 -33.59 14.38
N LEU A 23 -17.81 -33.31 15.35
CA LEU A 23 -17.67 -32.20 16.28
C LEU A 23 -16.45 -32.37 17.20
N ILE A 24 -16.29 -33.57 17.79
CA ILE A 24 -15.11 -33.83 18.63
C ILE A 24 -13.83 -33.83 17.81
N GLY A 25 -13.83 -34.41 16.60
CA GLY A 25 -12.70 -34.37 15.68
C GLY A 25 -12.34 -32.94 15.26
N GLY A 26 -13.34 -32.12 14.98
CA GLY A 26 -13.16 -30.70 14.66
C GLY A 26 -12.60 -29.90 15.83
N VAL A 27 -13.11 -30.11 17.04
CA VAL A 27 -12.58 -29.47 18.28
C VAL A 27 -11.16 -29.96 18.58
N ALA A 28 -10.89 -31.25 18.44
CA ALA A 28 -9.55 -31.80 18.63
C ALA A 28 -8.58 -31.22 17.58
N LEU A 29 -9.01 -31.15 16.32
CA LEU A 29 -8.21 -30.53 15.24
C LEU A 29 -7.95 -29.05 15.53
N ALA A 30 -8.94 -28.32 16.01
CA ALA A 30 -8.79 -26.91 16.40
C ALA A 30 -7.83 -26.73 17.59
N ILE A 31 -7.86 -27.64 18.57
CA ILE A 31 -6.92 -27.62 19.71
C ILE A 31 -5.50 -28.02 19.26
N PHE A 32 -5.35 -28.98 18.35
CA PHE A 32 -4.05 -29.39 17.80
C PHE A 32 -3.51 -28.38 16.77
N ALA A 33 -4.40 -27.64 16.09
CA ALA A 33 -4.05 -26.54 15.18
C ALA A 33 -3.82 -25.22 15.92
N GLN A 34 -4.01 -25.17 17.26
CA GLN A 34 -3.45 -24.06 18.03
C GLN A 34 -1.94 -24.15 17.91
N GLU A 35 -1.41 -23.32 17.02
CA GLU A 35 0.01 -23.14 16.83
C GLU A 35 0.65 -22.89 18.19
N LYS A 36 1.77 -23.56 18.45
CA LYS A 36 2.61 -23.23 19.58
C LYS A 36 2.85 -21.73 19.54
N PRO A 37 2.75 -21.02 20.69
CA PRO A 37 3.09 -19.60 20.70
C PRO A 37 4.46 -19.48 20.01
N PHE A 38 4.50 -18.68 18.95
CA PHE A 38 5.71 -18.39 18.19
C PHE A 38 6.74 -17.89 19.21
N GLU A 39 7.79 -18.66 19.44
CA GLU A 39 8.89 -18.21 20.31
C GLU A 39 9.59 -17.09 19.53
N ILE A 40 9.26 -15.85 19.90
CA ILE A 40 9.89 -14.66 19.36
C ILE A 40 11.36 -14.72 19.82
N GLU A 41 12.28 -14.83 18.87
CA GLU A 41 13.70 -14.76 19.14
C GLU A 41 14.05 -13.45 19.89
N ASN A 42 15.17 -13.44 20.59
CA ASN A 42 15.61 -12.22 21.27
C ASN A 42 15.86 -11.12 20.22
N GLN A 43 15.15 -9.99 20.36
CA GLN A 43 15.22 -8.82 19.51
C GLN A 43 14.64 -9.00 18.10
N PRO A 44 13.35 -9.37 17.97
CA PRO A 44 12.69 -9.48 16.67
C PRO A 44 12.52 -8.11 16.01
N ILE A 45 12.62 -8.11 14.69
CA ILE A 45 12.30 -6.99 13.81
C ILE A 45 10.90 -7.21 13.25
N LEU A 46 10.08 -6.16 13.17
CA LEU A 46 8.81 -6.21 12.46
C LEU A 46 9.06 -6.12 10.96
N GLU A 47 8.83 -7.20 10.23
CA GLU A 47 8.85 -7.17 8.77
C GLU A 47 7.47 -6.79 8.24
N MET A 48 7.44 -5.81 7.31
CA MET A 48 6.24 -5.34 6.64
C MET A 48 6.47 -5.33 5.13
N GLU A 49 5.54 -5.89 4.38
CA GLU A 49 5.58 -5.88 2.92
C GLU A 49 4.42 -5.06 2.35
N ILE A 50 4.73 -4.13 1.45
CA ILE A 50 3.77 -3.24 0.79
C ILE A 50 4.02 -3.30 -0.72
N ASP A 51 3.07 -3.86 -1.46
CA ASP A 51 3.13 -3.90 -2.93
C ASP A 51 1.80 -3.38 -3.50
N GLY A 52 1.73 -2.07 -3.66
CA GLY A 52 0.57 -1.37 -4.19
C GLY A 52 -0.45 -0.93 -3.14
N ALA A 53 -1.68 -0.67 -3.61
CA ALA A 53 -2.76 -0.16 -2.79
C ALA A 53 -3.21 -1.18 -1.72
N LEU A 54 -3.29 -0.74 -0.48
CA LEU A 54 -3.75 -1.54 0.65
C LEU A 54 -5.28 -1.46 0.79
N PRO A 55 -5.95 -2.55 1.21
CA PRO A 55 -7.35 -2.50 1.58
C PRO A 55 -7.59 -1.51 2.73
N GLU A 56 -8.65 -0.69 2.61
CA GLU A 56 -9.05 0.29 3.65
C GLU A 56 -9.78 -0.36 4.84
N SER A 57 -10.10 -1.65 4.76
CA SER A 57 -10.74 -2.41 5.83
C SER A 57 -10.25 -3.83 5.84
N ALA A 58 -10.19 -4.43 7.03
CA ALA A 58 -9.95 -5.85 7.16
C ALA A 58 -11.00 -6.67 6.37
N ALA A 59 -10.56 -7.78 5.79
CA ALA A 59 -11.46 -8.64 5.04
C ALA A 59 -12.61 -9.15 5.93
N SER A 60 -13.84 -8.79 5.59
CA SER A 60 -15.04 -9.17 6.34
C SER A 60 -15.56 -10.57 6.00
N SER A 61 -14.77 -11.40 5.31
CA SER A 61 -15.13 -12.78 4.99
C SER A 61 -15.09 -13.67 6.22
N PRO A 62 -16.05 -14.59 6.43
CA PRO A 62 -15.95 -15.60 7.48
C PRO A 62 -14.68 -16.46 7.39
N LEU A 63 -14.07 -16.55 6.20
CA LEU A 63 -12.81 -17.24 5.98
C LEU A 63 -11.58 -16.36 6.29
N ALA A 64 -11.74 -15.06 6.42
CA ALA A 64 -10.64 -14.16 6.81
C ALA A 64 -10.13 -14.43 8.23
N ALA A 65 -10.98 -15.02 9.09
CA ALA A 65 -10.56 -15.48 10.41
C ALA A 65 -9.53 -16.63 10.39
N PHE A 66 -9.27 -17.20 9.21
CA PHE A 66 -8.25 -18.23 8.99
C PHE A 66 -7.03 -17.72 8.21
N SER A 67 -6.98 -16.42 7.88
CA SER A 67 -5.80 -15.79 7.31
C SER A 67 -5.03 -15.07 8.42
N ASP A 68 -3.77 -15.46 8.61
CA ASP A 68 -2.94 -15.00 9.74
C ASP A 68 -2.40 -13.57 9.59
N THR A 69 -2.64 -12.90 8.45
CA THR A 69 -2.13 -11.56 8.17
C THR A 69 -3.24 -10.61 7.76
N ASP A 70 -3.44 -9.54 8.53
CA ASP A 70 -4.27 -8.41 8.12
C ASP A 70 -3.39 -7.39 7.35
N ASN A 71 -3.28 -7.60 6.04
CA ASN A 71 -2.54 -6.70 5.14
C ASN A 71 -3.35 -5.44 4.78
N SER A 72 -4.35 -5.08 5.58
CA SER A 72 -5.07 -3.81 5.40
C SER A 72 -4.28 -2.63 5.96
N LEU A 73 -4.55 -1.43 5.45
CA LEU A 73 -3.93 -0.21 5.99
C LEU A 73 -4.16 -0.06 7.51
N PRO A 74 -5.38 -0.23 8.04
CA PRO A 74 -5.60 -0.21 9.49
C PRO A 74 -4.82 -1.28 10.25
N GLY A 75 -4.69 -2.49 9.68
CA GLY A 75 -3.91 -3.58 10.28
C GLY A 75 -2.43 -3.23 10.36
N MET A 76 -1.84 -2.69 9.29
CA MET A 76 -0.45 -2.26 9.27
C MET A 76 -0.18 -1.10 10.25
N LEU A 77 -1.06 -0.11 10.31
CA LEU A 77 -0.96 1.00 11.26
C LEU A 77 -1.05 0.51 12.71
N ALA A 78 -1.95 -0.43 13.00
CA ALA A 78 -2.08 -1.04 14.33
C ALA A 78 -0.84 -1.87 14.69
N ALA A 79 -0.25 -2.60 13.74
CA ALA A 79 0.98 -3.35 13.95
C ALA A 79 2.17 -2.44 14.28
N LEU A 80 2.32 -1.30 13.56
CA LEU A 80 3.34 -0.28 13.85
C LEU A 80 3.16 0.33 15.23
N ASP A 81 1.93 0.69 15.63
CA ASP A 81 1.67 1.28 16.96
C ASP A 81 1.92 0.26 18.08
N ALA A 82 1.53 -1.00 17.89
CA ALA A 82 1.85 -2.08 18.83
C ALA A 82 3.36 -2.30 18.95
N ALA A 83 4.08 -2.38 17.82
CA ALA A 83 5.53 -2.55 17.78
C ALA A 83 6.28 -1.37 18.39
N ARG A 84 5.76 -0.16 18.26
CA ARG A 84 6.31 1.06 18.86
C ARG A 84 6.40 0.94 20.38
N THR A 85 5.40 0.34 21.01
CA THR A 85 5.29 0.22 22.47
C THR A 85 5.85 -1.10 23.03
N ASP A 86 6.03 -2.13 22.20
CA ASP A 86 6.59 -3.43 22.60
C ASP A 86 8.12 -3.34 22.70
N ALA A 87 8.65 -3.46 23.92
CA ALA A 87 10.10 -3.41 24.17
C ALA A 87 10.89 -4.58 23.53
N ARG A 88 10.22 -5.64 23.11
CA ARG A 88 10.86 -6.78 22.45
C ARG A 88 11.21 -6.44 20.99
N ILE A 89 10.37 -5.66 20.30
CA ILE A 89 10.58 -5.26 18.91
C ILE A 89 11.66 -4.18 18.86
N VAL A 90 12.73 -4.44 18.11
CA VAL A 90 13.91 -3.55 18.06
C VAL A 90 13.96 -2.68 16.83
N GLY A 91 13.18 -2.96 15.78
CA GLY A 91 13.15 -2.19 14.54
C GLY A 91 12.06 -2.64 13.58
N VAL A 92 11.98 -1.97 12.44
CA VAL A 92 11.10 -2.30 11.31
C VAL A 92 11.94 -2.53 10.07
N PHE A 93 11.67 -3.63 9.35
CA PHE A 93 12.15 -3.88 8.01
C PHE A 93 10.98 -3.75 7.04
N LEU A 94 11.00 -2.69 6.22
CA LEU A 94 9.93 -2.36 5.29
C LEU A 94 10.35 -2.75 3.87
N ARG A 95 9.67 -3.76 3.32
CA ARG A 95 9.83 -4.17 1.92
C ARG A 95 8.76 -3.48 1.07
N ILE A 96 9.18 -2.74 0.06
CA ILE A 96 8.27 -2.02 -0.83
C ILE A 96 8.41 -2.61 -2.23
N GLY A 97 7.28 -3.08 -2.76
CA GLY A 97 7.19 -3.58 -4.13
C GLY A 97 7.16 -2.48 -5.18
N ALA A 98 7.13 -2.88 -6.44
CA ALA A 98 7.15 -1.96 -7.57
C ALA A 98 5.78 -1.34 -7.90
N GLN A 99 4.69 -1.82 -7.30
CA GLN A 99 3.35 -1.31 -7.58
C GLN A 99 3.09 0.04 -6.88
N PRO A 100 2.44 1.01 -7.56
CA PRO A 100 2.21 2.33 -7.01
C PRO A 100 1.25 2.29 -5.80
N LEU A 101 1.66 2.95 -4.72
CA LEU A 101 0.86 3.14 -3.51
C LEU A 101 0.05 4.45 -3.62
N PRO A 102 -1.24 4.49 -3.22
CA PRO A 102 -1.98 5.74 -3.14
C PRO A 102 -1.30 6.75 -2.21
N MET A 103 -1.20 8.02 -2.63
CA MET A 103 -0.49 9.07 -1.88
C MET A 103 -1.01 9.22 -0.44
N ALA A 104 -2.33 9.12 -0.24
CA ALA A 104 -2.92 9.22 1.11
C ALA A 104 -2.44 8.09 2.02
N GLN A 105 -2.40 6.85 1.51
CA GLN A 105 -1.90 5.69 2.26
C GLN A 105 -0.40 5.82 2.55
N ALA A 106 0.38 6.28 1.57
CA ALA A 106 1.79 6.57 1.78
C ALA A 106 2.01 7.62 2.89
N GLN A 107 1.20 8.67 2.94
CA GLN A 107 1.27 9.70 3.98
C GLN A 107 0.92 9.15 5.38
N GLU A 108 -0.12 8.33 5.50
CA GLU A 108 -0.49 7.72 6.78
C GLU A 108 0.61 6.78 7.29
N LEU A 109 1.15 5.94 6.42
CA LEU A 109 2.26 5.04 6.78
C LEU A 109 3.53 5.82 7.16
N ARG A 110 3.87 6.88 6.43
CA ARG A 110 5.00 7.76 6.78
C ARG A 110 4.85 8.35 8.17
N ASN A 111 3.66 8.83 8.51
CA ASN A 111 3.38 9.39 9.84
C ASN A 111 3.56 8.32 10.93
N ALA A 112 3.10 7.09 10.69
CA ALA A 112 3.26 5.98 11.61
C ALA A 112 4.73 5.56 11.77
N LEU A 113 5.50 5.51 10.67
CA LEU A 113 6.95 5.25 10.70
C LEU A 113 7.71 6.35 11.44
N SER A 114 7.37 7.62 11.22
CA SER A 114 7.95 8.73 11.97
C SER A 114 7.72 8.59 13.47
N ALA A 115 6.48 8.30 13.89
CA ALA A 115 6.14 8.06 15.29
C ALA A 115 6.87 6.83 15.87
N PHE A 116 7.15 5.81 15.04
CA PHE A 116 7.95 4.66 15.45
C PHE A 116 9.43 5.04 15.67
N ARG A 117 10.00 5.86 14.81
CA ARG A 117 11.39 6.35 14.93
C ARG A 117 11.57 7.28 16.14
N ASP A 118 10.55 8.04 16.53
CA ASP A 118 10.57 8.93 17.70
C ASP A 118 10.86 8.19 19.03
N VAL A 119 10.66 6.87 19.07
CA VAL A 119 11.03 6.03 20.21
C VAL A 119 12.42 5.37 20.07
N ASN A 120 13.28 5.86 19.17
CA ASN A 120 14.62 5.40 18.87
C ASN A 120 14.71 3.93 18.42
N LYS A 121 13.74 3.49 17.63
CA LYS A 121 13.76 2.19 16.97
C LYS A 121 14.00 2.42 15.47
N PRO A 122 15.04 1.78 14.88
CA PRO A 122 15.38 2.00 13.49
C PRO A 122 14.33 1.43 12.53
N VAL A 123 14.20 2.09 11.40
CA VAL A 123 13.39 1.66 10.25
C VAL A 123 14.34 1.52 9.06
N LEU A 124 14.38 0.34 8.45
CA LEU A 124 15.09 0.08 7.21
C LEU A 124 14.07 -0.19 6.11
N ALA A 125 14.20 0.49 4.99
CA ALA A 125 13.38 0.26 3.79
C ALA A 125 14.23 -0.38 2.68
N PHE A 126 13.67 -1.40 2.04
CA PHE A 126 14.29 -2.09 0.91
C PHE A 126 13.29 -2.25 -0.24
N SER A 127 13.79 -2.13 -1.46
CA SER A 127 13.07 -2.52 -2.67
C SER A 127 13.99 -3.12 -3.72
N GLU A 128 13.44 -3.99 -4.55
CA GLU A 128 14.08 -4.42 -5.79
C GLU A 128 14.02 -3.29 -6.85
N SER A 129 12.92 -2.53 -6.85
CA SER A 129 12.73 -1.31 -7.64
C SER A 129 11.62 -0.47 -7.00
N TYR A 130 11.83 0.81 -6.84
CA TYR A 130 10.82 1.74 -6.31
C TYR A 130 10.00 2.33 -7.46
N ASP A 131 8.72 1.92 -7.58
CA ASP A 131 7.79 2.43 -8.59
C ASP A 131 8.36 2.32 -10.01
N ASP A 132 8.33 1.15 -10.64
CA ASP A 132 8.86 0.93 -12.00
C ASP A 132 8.38 1.99 -13.00
N VAL A 133 7.11 2.39 -12.90
CA VAL A 133 6.52 3.54 -13.62
C VAL A 133 5.48 4.17 -12.71
N GLY A 134 5.76 5.34 -12.16
CA GLY A 134 4.79 5.95 -11.26
C GLY A 134 5.16 7.33 -10.75
N PHE A 135 4.31 7.82 -9.86
CA PHE A 135 4.47 9.13 -9.24
C PHE A 135 5.60 9.18 -8.21
N GLY A 136 6.12 7.99 -7.77
CA GLY A 136 7.19 7.89 -6.78
C GLY A 136 6.69 7.76 -5.35
N THR A 137 5.46 7.29 -5.15
CA THR A 137 4.86 7.15 -3.81
C THR A 137 5.50 6.04 -2.98
N GLY A 138 5.97 4.97 -3.61
CA GLY A 138 6.74 3.92 -2.95
C GLY A 138 8.06 4.46 -2.41
N PHE A 139 8.80 5.20 -3.23
CA PHE A 139 10.02 5.86 -2.77
C PHE A 139 9.74 6.97 -1.74
N TYR A 140 8.66 7.72 -1.90
CA TYR A 140 8.23 8.71 -0.90
C TYR A 140 8.02 8.07 0.48
N LEU A 141 7.44 6.86 0.53
CA LEU A 141 7.31 6.11 1.78
C LEU A 141 8.67 5.64 2.29
N ALA A 142 9.50 5.03 1.43
CA ALA A 142 10.83 4.54 1.77
C ALA A 142 11.73 5.64 2.35
N ALA A 143 11.67 6.83 1.77
CA ALA A 143 12.47 7.99 2.21
C ALA A 143 12.25 8.38 3.68
N ALA A 144 11.15 7.95 4.30
CA ALA A 144 10.90 8.14 5.73
C ALA A 144 11.68 7.18 6.65
N ALA A 145 12.33 6.16 6.11
CA ALA A 145 13.18 5.24 6.87
C ALA A 145 14.50 5.89 7.29
N ASP A 146 15.18 5.28 8.26
CA ASP A 146 16.54 5.68 8.67
C ASP A 146 17.57 5.26 7.63
N GLU A 147 17.38 4.07 7.02
CA GLU A 147 18.16 3.58 5.90
C GLU A 147 17.29 3.17 4.74
N VAL A 148 17.65 3.57 3.54
CA VAL A 148 16.96 3.24 2.28
C VAL A 148 17.91 2.46 1.39
N TRP A 149 17.50 1.22 1.10
CA TRP A 149 18.23 0.27 0.27
C TRP A 149 17.53 0.04 -1.06
N LEU A 150 18.30 -0.10 -2.12
CA LEU A 150 17.82 -0.49 -3.44
C LEU A 150 18.70 -1.59 -4.01
N GLN A 151 18.07 -2.59 -4.67
CA GLN A 151 18.81 -3.63 -5.38
C GLN A 151 19.71 -3.00 -6.46
N PRO A 152 20.93 -3.55 -6.71
CA PRO A 152 21.89 -2.97 -7.67
C PRO A 152 21.36 -2.80 -9.09
N SER A 153 20.45 -3.68 -9.53
CA SER A 153 19.77 -3.60 -10.84
C SER A 153 18.46 -2.81 -10.83
N GLY A 154 18.05 -2.32 -9.67
CA GLY A 154 16.80 -1.60 -9.49
C GLY A 154 16.90 -0.13 -9.90
N GLU A 155 15.74 0.51 -9.94
CA GLU A 155 15.60 1.92 -10.25
C GLU A 155 14.58 2.63 -9.35
N ILE A 156 14.65 3.94 -9.30
CA ILE A 156 13.60 4.79 -8.71
C ILE A 156 12.81 5.42 -9.85
N GLY A 157 11.58 4.95 -10.04
CA GLY A 157 10.70 5.31 -11.15
C GLY A 157 9.81 6.52 -10.89
N MET A 158 10.22 7.52 -10.10
CA MET A 158 9.43 8.72 -9.80
C MET A 158 9.39 9.71 -11.00
N THR A 159 8.70 9.29 -12.06
CA THR A 159 8.68 10.02 -13.35
C THR A 159 7.69 11.20 -13.39
N GLY A 160 7.08 11.55 -12.27
CA GLY A 160 6.14 12.66 -12.15
C GLY A 160 4.68 12.25 -12.33
N LEU A 161 3.81 13.25 -12.53
CA LEU A 161 2.35 13.07 -12.61
C LEU A 161 1.81 13.65 -13.91
N ALA A 162 1.12 12.82 -14.69
CA ALA A 162 0.32 13.24 -15.83
C ALA A 162 -1.18 13.10 -15.51
N ILE A 163 -1.98 14.12 -15.85
CA ILE A 163 -3.43 14.09 -15.73
C ILE A 163 -4.02 14.25 -17.12
N GLU A 164 -4.66 13.20 -17.60
CA GLU A 164 -5.33 13.18 -18.90
C GLU A 164 -6.85 13.27 -18.71
N THR A 165 -7.48 14.10 -19.53
CA THR A 165 -8.94 14.25 -19.55
C THR A 165 -9.44 14.03 -20.97
N PRO A 166 -10.29 13.02 -21.21
CA PRO A 166 -10.87 12.81 -22.54
C PRO A 166 -11.93 13.87 -22.85
N TYR A 167 -12.04 14.28 -24.13
CA TYR A 167 -13.07 15.16 -24.64
C TYR A 167 -13.76 14.48 -25.82
N VAL A 168 -15.07 14.31 -25.74
CA VAL A 168 -15.86 13.51 -26.70
C VAL A 168 -16.83 14.37 -27.52
N ARG A 169 -16.66 15.69 -27.51
CA ARG A 169 -17.55 16.62 -28.21
C ARG A 169 -17.61 16.33 -29.71
N GLU A 170 -16.48 16.19 -30.37
CA GLU A 170 -16.37 15.92 -31.82
C GLU A 170 -17.05 14.59 -32.17
N LEU A 171 -16.82 13.53 -31.38
CA LEU A 171 -17.46 12.23 -31.58
C LEU A 171 -18.99 12.33 -31.48
N LEU A 172 -19.51 13.11 -30.52
CA LEU A 172 -20.94 13.31 -30.36
C LEU A 172 -21.54 14.08 -31.52
N ASP A 173 -20.85 15.05 -32.07
CA ASP A 173 -21.26 15.80 -33.26
C ASP A 173 -21.31 14.90 -34.50
N GLU A 174 -20.35 14.00 -34.71
CA GLU A 174 -20.36 13.05 -35.82
C GLU A 174 -21.56 12.11 -35.83
N VAL A 175 -22.02 11.72 -34.61
CA VAL A 175 -23.22 10.84 -34.48
C VAL A 175 -24.53 11.62 -34.26
N GLY A 176 -24.49 12.96 -34.36
CA GLY A 176 -25.65 13.83 -34.27
C GLY A 176 -26.28 13.94 -32.86
N ILE A 177 -25.47 13.72 -31.81
CA ILE A 177 -25.92 13.85 -30.42
C ILE A 177 -25.54 15.24 -29.88
N LEU A 178 -26.55 16.00 -29.43
CA LEU A 178 -26.38 17.28 -28.75
C LEU A 178 -26.54 17.10 -27.22
N PRO A 179 -25.42 17.06 -26.46
CA PRO A 179 -25.50 16.97 -25.00
C PRO A 179 -25.92 18.33 -24.41
N GLU A 180 -26.83 18.30 -23.43
CA GLU A 180 -27.23 19.47 -22.66
C GLU A 180 -26.91 19.25 -21.18
N PHE A 181 -26.14 20.17 -20.58
CA PHE A 181 -25.79 20.14 -19.17
C PHE A 181 -26.08 21.48 -18.51
N GLY A 182 -26.69 21.44 -17.33
CA GLY A 182 -26.77 22.59 -16.43
C GLY A 182 -25.48 22.76 -15.66
N GLN A 183 -24.55 23.60 -16.14
CA GLN A 183 -23.29 23.91 -15.45
C GLN A 183 -23.47 25.14 -14.56
N ARG A 184 -23.05 25.04 -13.27
CA ARG A 184 -23.07 26.14 -12.33
C ARG A 184 -21.63 26.47 -11.92
N LYS A 185 -21.11 27.62 -12.39
CA LYS A 185 -19.74 28.10 -12.20
C LYS A 185 -18.68 27.33 -13.03
N ASP A 186 -17.61 28.05 -13.34
CA ASP A 186 -16.61 27.62 -14.31
C ASP A 186 -15.77 26.41 -13.84
N TYR A 187 -15.55 26.28 -12.54
CA TYR A 187 -14.79 25.16 -11.95
C TYR A 187 -15.60 23.87 -11.80
N LYS A 188 -16.88 23.83 -12.18
CA LYS A 188 -17.67 22.60 -12.30
C LYS A 188 -17.49 21.99 -13.68
N SER A 189 -16.26 21.56 -13.98
CA SER A 189 -15.76 21.21 -15.32
C SER A 189 -16.15 19.83 -15.85
N PHE A 190 -16.85 18.98 -15.07
CA PHE A 190 -17.30 17.67 -15.56
C PHE A 190 -18.05 17.73 -16.90
N PRO A 191 -18.97 18.67 -17.14
CA PRO A 191 -19.68 18.78 -18.43
C PRO A 191 -18.76 19.13 -19.60
N ASP A 192 -17.57 19.71 -19.36
CA ASP A 192 -16.62 20.09 -20.39
C ASP A 192 -16.20 18.88 -21.26
N THR A 193 -16.13 17.67 -20.68
CA THR A 193 -15.87 16.41 -21.39
C THR A 193 -16.80 16.22 -22.59
N PHE A 194 -18.08 16.64 -22.48
CA PHE A 194 -19.10 16.44 -23.49
C PHE A 194 -19.39 17.70 -24.32
N LEU A 195 -19.14 18.90 -23.73
CA LEU A 195 -19.51 20.19 -24.32
C LEU A 195 -18.35 20.86 -25.05
N ARG A 196 -17.12 20.43 -24.83
CA ARG A 196 -15.91 21.07 -25.37
C ARG A 196 -15.03 20.07 -26.07
N GLU A 197 -14.22 20.55 -27.00
CA GLU A 197 -13.17 19.78 -27.68
C GLU A 197 -11.87 19.73 -26.88
N ARG A 198 -11.74 20.59 -25.88
CA ARG A 198 -10.54 20.75 -25.05
C ARG A 198 -10.85 21.37 -23.69
N SER A 199 -9.90 21.26 -22.77
CA SER A 199 -9.99 21.81 -21.43
C SER A 199 -10.29 23.31 -21.42
N SER A 200 -11.24 23.74 -20.58
CA SER A 200 -11.45 25.16 -20.28
C SER A 200 -10.26 25.72 -19.48
N GLN A 201 -10.12 27.05 -19.45
CA GLN A 201 -9.05 27.69 -18.67
C GLN A 201 -9.19 27.37 -17.17
N ALA A 202 -10.41 27.40 -16.63
CA ALA A 202 -10.70 27.07 -15.24
C ALA A 202 -10.33 25.61 -14.90
N ASN A 203 -10.63 24.67 -15.83
CA ASN A 203 -10.24 23.26 -15.63
C ASN A 203 -8.74 23.08 -15.68
N LYS A 204 -8.04 23.71 -16.61
CA LYS A 204 -6.55 23.68 -16.66
C LYS A 204 -5.93 24.19 -15.37
N GLU A 205 -6.39 25.35 -14.89
CA GLU A 205 -5.92 25.94 -13.64
C GLU A 205 -6.13 24.99 -12.46
N ALA A 206 -7.33 24.38 -12.33
CA ALA A 206 -7.62 23.44 -11.27
C ALA A 206 -6.72 22.20 -11.32
N LEU A 207 -6.53 21.61 -12.51
CA LEU A 207 -5.69 20.41 -12.67
C LEU A 207 -4.21 20.73 -12.46
N GLN A 208 -3.73 21.88 -12.96
CA GLN A 208 -2.35 22.32 -12.73
C GLN A 208 -2.08 22.59 -11.24
N SER A 209 -3.02 23.21 -10.53
CA SER A 209 -2.92 23.44 -9.08
C SER A 209 -2.88 22.12 -8.32
N LEU A 210 -3.72 21.16 -8.69
CA LEU A 210 -3.74 19.82 -8.08
C LEU A 210 -2.41 19.08 -8.33
N ALA A 211 -1.98 18.98 -9.58
CA ALA A 211 -0.74 18.29 -9.94
C ALA A 211 0.49 18.95 -9.27
N GLY A 212 0.56 20.29 -9.29
CA GLY A 212 1.61 21.05 -8.61
C GLY A 212 1.65 20.76 -7.11
N SER A 213 0.50 20.78 -6.44
CA SER A 213 0.41 20.48 -5.00
C SER A 213 0.89 19.06 -4.67
N LEU A 214 0.55 18.07 -5.49
CA LEU A 214 0.98 16.69 -5.27
C LEU A 214 2.49 16.53 -5.44
N VAL A 215 3.06 17.11 -6.51
CA VAL A 215 4.52 17.11 -6.73
C VAL A 215 5.26 17.86 -5.63
N ASP A 216 4.69 18.97 -5.15
CA ASP A 216 5.26 19.75 -4.05
C ASP A 216 5.30 18.95 -2.75
N GLN A 217 4.22 18.22 -2.43
CA GLN A 217 4.16 17.36 -1.24
C GLN A 217 5.16 16.21 -1.34
N LEU A 218 5.25 15.55 -2.50
CA LEU A 218 6.23 14.50 -2.73
C LEU A 218 7.66 15.03 -2.54
N ALA A 219 8.01 16.09 -3.28
CA ALA A 219 9.36 16.65 -3.26
C ALA A 219 9.77 17.17 -1.88
N THR A 220 8.85 17.83 -1.17
CA THR A 220 9.09 18.35 0.18
C THR A 220 9.28 17.22 1.18
N GLY A 221 8.40 16.22 1.18
CA GLY A 221 8.50 15.11 2.12
C GLY A 221 9.76 14.26 1.92
N ILE A 222 10.19 14.01 0.67
CA ILE A 222 11.46 13.35 0.40
C ILE A 222 12.64 14.22 0.87
N ALA A 223 12.62 15.52 0.53
CA ALA A 223 13.67 16.45 0.89
C ALA A 223 13.89 16.53 2.41
N GLU A 224 12.82 16.66 3.18
CA GLU A 224 12.84 16.70 4.65
C GLU A 224 13.42 15.42 5.26
N SER A 225 13.09 14.26 4.69
CA SER A 225 13.53 12.97 5.22
C SER A 225 14.98 12.63 4.85
N ARG A 226 15.47 13.13 3.70
CA ARG A 226 16.81 12.82 3.16
C ARG A 226 17.82 13.96 3.34
N ASP A 227 17.46 15.02 4.07
CA ASP A 227 18.28 16.23 4.26
C ASP A 227 18.71 16.87 2.93
N LEU A 228 17.77 16.91 1.97
CA LEU A 228 17.96 17.48 0.64
C LEU A 228 17.13 18.77 0.49
N SER A 229 17.45 19.55 -0.56
CA SER A 229 16.54 20.64 -0.94
C SER A 229 15.36 20.14 -1.79
N PRO A 230 14.16 20.73 -1.69
CA PRO A 230 13.05 20.39 -2.57
C PRO A 230 13.40 20.59 -4.07
N ALA A 231 14.30 21.51 -4.40
CA ALA A 231 14.80 21.73 -5.75
C ALA A 231 15.65 20.55 -6.24
N SER A 232 16.49 19.97 -5.39
CA SER A 232 17.29 18.78 -5.71
C SER A 232 16.40 17.57 -5.99
N VAL A 233 15.34 17.38 -5.18
CA VAL A 233 14.38 16.30 -5.41
C VAL A 233 13.59 16.50 -6.70
N ARG A 234 13.16 17.73 -7.02
CA ARG A 234 12.52 18.01 -8.33
C ARG A 234 13.46 17.72 -9.50
N ALA A 235 14.74 18.08 -9.39
CA ALA A 235 15.73 17.74 -10.43
C ALA A 235 15.96 16.22 -10.54
N ALA A 236 15.75 15.47 -9.46
CA ALA A 236 15.76 14.01 -9.49
C ALA A 236 14.51 13.44 -10.19
N ILE A 237 13.31 14.02 -9.94
CA ILE A 237 12.07 13.68 -10.66
C ILE A 237 12.20 13.95 -12.15
N ASP A 238 12.76 15.09 -12.54
CA ASP A 238 12.98 15.45 -13.95
C ASP A 238 13.99 14.52 -14.66
N ALA A 239 14.88 13.88 -13.91
CA ALA A 239 15.89 12.94 -14.43
C ALA A 239 15.46 11.46 -14.36
N ALA A 240 14.34 11.16 -13.70
CA ALA A 240 13.87 9.79 -13.49
C ALA A 240 13.46 9.10 -14.82
N PRO A 241 13.56 7.75 -14.90
CA PRO A 241 13.95 6.83 -13.81
C PRO A 241 15.45 6.93 -13.48
N LEU A 242 15.80 6.74 -12.20
CA LEU A 242 17.17 6.81 -11.72
C LEU A 242 17.66 5.40 -11.36
N LEU A 243 18.79 5.00 -11.93
CA LEU A 243 19.46 3.77 -11.52
C LEU A 243 19.99 3.89 -10.08
N ALA A 244 20.21 2.75 -9.42
CA ALA A 244 20.65 2.72 -8.02
C ALA A 244 21.90 3.58 -7.76
N THR A 245 22.89 3.56 -8.65
CA THR A 245 24.11 4.40 -8.55
C THR A 245 23.82 5.89 -8.67
N GLU A 246 22.94 6.28 -9.60
CA GLU A 246 22.57 7.69 -9.82
C GLU A 246 21.73 8.23 -8.63
N ALA A 247 20.87 7.38 -8.05
CA ALA A 247 20.10 7.72 -6.89
C ALA A 247 20.98 7.88 -5.63
N ALA A 248 22.00 7.03 -5.46
CA ALA A 248 22.98 7.15 -4.38
C ALA A 248 23.82 8.43 -4.53
N ASP A 249 24.30 8.76 -5.72
CA ASP A 249 25.05 9.98 -5.99
C ASP A 249 24.27 11.26 -5.69
N ARG A 250 22.93 11.18 -5.72
CA ARG A 250 22.00 12.27 -5.40
C ARG A 250 21.60 12.32 -3.92
N GLY A 251 22.06 11.36 -3.10
CA GLY A 251 21.71 11.26 -1.69
C GLY A 251 20.31 10.73 -1.41
N LEU A 252 19.69 10.07 -2.41
CA LEU A 252 18.37 9.46 -2.26
C LEU A 252 18.44 8.09 -1.59
N LEU A 253 19.55 7.36 -1.73
CA LEU A 253 19.80 6.04 -1.14
C LEU A 253 20.96 6.09 -0.15
N ASP A 254 20.90 5.22 0.85
CA ASP A 254 22.01 4.99 1.78
C ASP A 254 22.87 3.83 1.32
N GLN A 255 22.25 2.78 0.80
CA GLN A 255 22.91 1.56 0.39
C GLN A 255 22.36 0.99 -0.91
N ASN A 256 23.21 0.23 -1.57
CA ASN A 256 22.91 -0.51 -2.79
C ASN A 256 23.34 -1.97 -2.55
N GLY A 257 22.38 -2.88 -2.44
CA GLY A 257 22.60 -4.27 -2.09
C GLY A 257 21.37 -5.13 -2.25
N TYR A 258 21.48 -6.42 -1.92
CA TYR A 258 20.40 -7.38 -2.00
C TYR A 258 19.67 -7.52 -0.66
N THR A 259 18.48 -8.12 -0.67
CA THR A 259 17.61 -8.28 0.51
C THR A 259 18.31 -8.97 1.68
N ASP A 260 19.16 -9.98 1.43
CA ASP A 260 19.89 -10.72 2.44
C ASP A 260 20.99 -9.86 3.09
N GLU A 261 21.57 -8.93 2.36
CA GLU A 261 22.53 -7.95 2.87
C GLU A 261 21.83 -6.88 3.72
N ALA A 262 20.65 -6.43 3.28
CA ALA A 262 19.83 -5.43 3.98
C ALA A 262 19.23 -5.99 5.29
N ALA A 263 18.98 -7.30 5.36
CA ALA A 263 18.40 -7.98 6.52
C ALA A 263 19.47 -8.47 7.54
N ALA A 264 20.75 -8.34 7.24
CA ALA A 264 21.85 -8.80 8.08
C ALA A 264 22.27 -7.77 9.14
#